data_c00ff1debdd88ef4b0661ec683ef9baf
#
_entry.id   c00ff1debdd88ef4b0661ec683ef9baf
#
_cell.length_a   1.000
_cell.length_b   1.000
_cell.length_c   1.000
_cell.angle_alpha   90.00
_cell.angle_beta   90.00
_cell.angle_gamma   90.00
#
_symmetry.space_group_name_H-M   'P 1'
#
loop_
_entity.id
_entity.type
_entity.pdbx_description
1 polymer ?
#
loop_
_entity_poly.entity_id
_entity_poly.type
_entity_poly.pdbx_seq_one_letter_code
_entity_poly.pdbx_strand_id
1 'polypeptide(L)'
;MTIQRRTLFATAAISAAGMTLTGCAAQAAKAEAAAAAFVPPTAEKPLLLCFNENPLGMSPAAKKAVAAAAEKGSRYPFARVEVLRKAVAQYMGGKTDNILLTHGSAEAIRASIESYKTADVQVVAPELTYSDGTDTADKNGMKVTRVAMGKDWSIDIAAMKKAVSSWKGSSVVYFVNPNNPTSTIVNSTELLDWIASRPARTVFVVDEAYAEFVADPTFKSAKTLVDAGFENVIVLRTFSKIFAMAGMRLGFAYAVPATIARVKKHVAYDIMMSVPAIEAALAEFADPAFLTYSREQNAEARTILTAALDKLGIAYLPSQTNFVFMNLKAPLKPFADRMKAEAIWVGRPFPPALTWCRVSLGTPAETAYFVKKLFEFREKGWV
;
A
#
# COMPACT_ATOMS: atom_id res chain seq x y z
N MET A 1 -57.16 -31.45 38.49
CA MET A 1 -55.90 -32.15 38.72
C MET A 1 -54.77 -31.32 38.07
N THR A 2 -54.09 -30.58 38.91
CA THR A 2 -52.87 -29.76 38.66
C THR A 2 -51.70 -30.70 38.51
N ILE A 3 -50.76 -30.42 37.60
CA ILE A 3 -49.31 -30.65 37.73
C ILE A 3 -48.57 -30.02 36.52
N GLN A 4 -47.91 -28.93 36.84
CA GLN A 4 -46.54 -28.49 36.61
C GLN A 4 -46.05 -28.33 35.17
N ARG A 5 -46.16 -27.07 34.71
CA ARG A 5 -45.18 -26.42 33.83
C ARG A 5 -44.07 -25.81 34.71
N ARG A 6 -42.90 -26.40 34.79
CA ARG A 6 -41.63 -25.79 35.24
C ARG A 6 -40.52 -26.79 34.93
N THR A 7 -39.74 -26.57 33.89
CA THR A 7 -38.29 -26.88 33.71
C THR A 7 -37.97 -26.92 32.21
N LEU A 8 -37.70 -25.77 31.63
CA LEU A 8 -37.08 -25.65 30.29
C LEU A 8 -36.54 -24.23 30.06
N PHE A 9 -35.84 -23.66 31.07
CA PHE A 9 -35.13 -22.40 30.90
C PHE A 9 -33.83 -22.36 31.72
N ALA A 10 -32.99 -23.38 31.61
CA ALA A 10 -31.70 -23.38 32.32
C ALA A 10 -30.50 -23.90 31.52
N THR A 11 -30.61 -24.08 30.20
CA THR A 11 -29.47 -24.61 29.42
C THR A 11 -28.99 -23.70 28.25
N ALA A 12 -29.54 -22.50 28.10
CA ALA A 12 -29.12 -21.57 27.03
C ALA A 12 -28.17 -20.46 27.50
N ALA A 13 -27.87 -20.33 28.79
CA ALA A 13 -27.04 -19.23 29.32
C ALA A 13 -25.56 -19.56 29.52
N ILE A 14 -25.12 -20.81 29.33
CA ILE A 14 -23.71 -21.20 29.55
C ILE A 14 -22.86 -21.18 28.27
N SER A 15 -23.47 -21.22 27.09
CA SER A 15 -22.71 -21.20 25.80
C SER A 15 -22.34 -19.80 25.31
N ALA A 16 -23.00 -18.74 25.75
CA ALA A 16 -22.68 -17.37 25.34
C ALA A 16 -21.51 -16.73 26.15
N ALA A 17 -21.32 -17.15 27.40
CA ALA A 17 -20.21 -16.65 28.25
C ALA A 17 -18.87 -17.30 27.93
N GLY A 18 -18.83 -18.49 27.32
CA GLY A 18 -17.60 -19.18 26.94
C GLY A 18 -16.96 -18.63 25.67
N MET A 19 -17.74 -18.05 24.73
CA MET A 19 -17.21 -17.48 23.48
C MET A 19 -16.63 -16.07 23.65
N THR A 20 -17.08 -15.30 24.63
CA THR A 20 -16.54 -13.96 24.91
C THR A 20 -15.23 -13.99 25.70
N LEU A 21 -15.04 -14.99 26.57
CA LEU A 21 -13.80 -15.13 27.35
C LEU A 21 -12.60 -15.65 26.54
N THR A 22 -12.85 -16.52 25.56
CA THR A 22 -11.79 -16.99 24.65
C THR A 22 -11.34 -15.92 23.64
N GLY A 23 -12.25 -15.04 23.21
CA GLY A 23 -11.92 -13.88 22.35
C GLY A 23 -11.05 -12.84 23.09
N CYS A 24 -11.41 -12.51 24.33
CA CYS A 24 -10.63 -11.58 25.15
C CYS A 24 -9.26 -12.13 25.56
N ALA A 25 -9.14 -13.41 25.85
CA ALA A 25 -7.85 -14.03 26.21
C ALA A 25 -6.90 -14.14 25.01
N ALA A 26 -7.42 -14.41 23.81
CA ALA A 26 -6.64 -14.41 22.58
C ALA A 26 -6.21 -13.00 22.18
N GLN A 27 -7.03 -12.00 22.44
CA GLN A 27 -6.72 -10.58 22.18
C GLN A 27 -5.72 -10.04 23.22
N ALA A 28 -5.83 -10.44 24.49
CA ALA A 28 -4.88 -10.12 25.54
C ALA A 28 -3.51 -10.79 25.30
N ALA A 29 -3.48 -12.05 24.90
CA ALA A 29 -2.24 -12.75 24.53
C ALA A 29 -1.58 -12.16 23.26
N LYS A 30 -2.37 -11.66 22.29
CA LYS A 30 -1.87 -10.90 21.13
C LYS A 30 -1.32 -9.52 21.54
N ALA A 31 -1.96 -8.85 22.49
CA ALA A 31 -1.49 -7.57 23.02
C ALA A 31 -0.21 -7.75 23.86
N GLU A 32 -0.08 -8.81 24.63
CA GLU A 32 1.14 -9.15 25.37
C GLU A 32 2.31 -9.56 24.45
N ALA A 33 2.05 -10.30 23.38
CA ALA A 33 3.06 -10.61 22.37
C ALA A 33 3.48 -9.37 21.53
N ALA A 34 2.60 -8.38 21.39
CA ALA A 34 2.91 -7.09 20.76
C ALA A 34 3.64 -6.11 21.68
N ALA A 35 3.56 -6.29 22.99
CA ALA A 35 4.31 -5.56 24.00
C ALA A 35 5.70 -6.18 24.27
N ALA A 36 6.31 -6.82 23.28
CA ALA A 36 7.75 -7.06 23.34
C ALA A 36 8.43 -5.71 23.63
N ALA A 37 9.16 -5.62 24.75
CA ALA A 37 9.76 -4.38 25.21
C ALA A 37 10.50 -3.70 24.05
N PHE A 38 10.08 -2.48 23.68
CA PHE A 38 10.73 -1.71 22.63
C PHE A 38 12.22 -1.58 22.95
N VAL A 39 13.07 -2.00 22.01
CA VAL A 39 14.52 -1.85 22.12
C VAL A 39 14.92 -0.64 21.30
N PRO A 40 15.56 0.38 21.91
CA PRO A 40 16.05 1.52 21.17
C PRO A 40 16.97 1.12 20.00
N PRO A 41 16.88 1.82 18.85
CA PRO A 41 17.72 1.51 17.71
C PRO A 41 19.21 1.74 17.99
N THR A 42 20.06 0.99 17.30
CA THR A 42 21.53 1.15 17.30
C THR A 42 22.03 1.30 15.87
N ALA A 43 23.29 1.65 15.69
CA ALA A 43 23.88 1.76 14.36
C ALA A 43 23.79 0.45 13.56
N GLU A 44 23.89 -0.71 14.25
CA GLU A 44 23.79 -2.05 13.66
C GLU A 44 22.34 -2.48 13.39
N LYS A 45 21.38 -1.91 14.17
CA LYS A 45 19.95 -2.18 14.07
C LYS A 45 19.19 -0.86 14.06
N PRO A 46 19.28 -0.08 12.98
CA PRO A 46 18.60 1.22 12.88
C PRO A 46 17.09 1.05 12.77
N LEU A 47 16.37 2.06 13.23
CA LEU A 47 14.93 2.19 13.00
C LEU A 47 14.69 2.72 11.57
N LEU A 48 14.10 1.88 10.72
CA LEU A 48 13.91 2.17 9.30
C LEU A 48 12.54 2.79 9.04
N LEU A 49 12.42 4.11 9.12
CA LEU A 49 11.20 4.86 8.81
C LEU A 49 11.27 5.51 7.40
N CYS A 50 11.85 4.81 6.41
CA CYS A 50 12.18 5.39 5.10
C CYS A 50 11.62 4.63 3.89
N PHE A 51 11.22 3.35 4.02
CA PHE A 51 10.85 2.50 2.89
C PHE A 51 9.35 2.17 2.80
N ASN A 52 8.52 2.71 3.69
CA ASN A 52 7.10 2.40 3.77
C ASN A 52 6.85 0.88 3.91
N GLU A 53 7.71 0.22 4.66
CA GLU A 53 7.53 -1.18 5.03
C GLU A 53 6.52 -1.30 6.17
N ASN A 54 5.95 -2.48 6.34
CA ASN A 54 5.08 -2.76 7.47
C ASN A 54 5.94 -3.29 8.63
N PRO A 55 6.03 -2.56 9.75
CA PRO A 55 6.95 -2.88 10.85
C PRO A 55 6.59 -4.16 11.60
N LEU A 56 5.36 -4.66 11.44
CA LEU A 56 4.90 -5.89 12.10
C LEU A 56 5.56 -7.15 11.53
N GLY A 57 6.09 -7.06 10.29
CA GLY A 57 6.50 -8.24 9.54
C GLY A 57 5.30 -9.11 9.13
N MET A 58 5.56 -10.19 8.41
CA MET A 58 4.53 -11.15 7.98
C MET A 58 3.83 -11.79 9.19
N SER A 59 2.59 -12.24 9.01
CA SER A 59 1.83 -12.97 10.02
C SER A 59 2.59 -14.23 10.51
N PRO A 60 2.32 -14.72 11.71
CA PRO A 60 2.88 -16.00 12.19
C PRO A 60 2.57 -17.15 11.23
N ALA A 61 1.37 -17.17 10.65
CA ALA A 61 0.95 -18.17 9.68
C ALA A 61 1.80 -18.10 8.39
N ALA A 62 2.03 -16.90 7.86
CA ALA A 62 2.87 -16.71 6.67
C ALA A 62 4.33 -17.08 6.93
N LYS A 63 4.90 -16.71 8.07
CA LYS A 63 6.27 -17.13 8.46
C LYS A 63 6.41 -18.65 8.52
N LYS A 64 5.43 -19.35 9.10
CA LYS A 64 5.38 -20.81 9.15
C LYS A 64 5.27 -21.41 7.75
N ALA A 65 4.44 -20.83 6.88
CA ALA A 65 4.27 -21.27 5.50
C ALA A 65 5.57 -21.11 4.69
N VAL A 66 6.30 -20.01 4.87
CA VAL A 66 7.62 -19.78 4.25
C VAL A 66 8.62 -20.86 4.66
N ALA A 67 8.72 -21.16 5.97
CA ALA A 67 9.63 -22.19 6.47
C ALA A 67 9.31 -23.57 5.87
N ALA A 68 8.04 -23.95 5.84
CA ALA A 68 7.58 -25.21 5.24
C ALA A 68 7.76 -25.27 3.72
N ALA A 69 7.74 -24.13 3.05
CA ALA A 69 7.91 -24.03 1.60
C ALA A 69 9.35 -24.31 1.14
N ALA A 70 10.34 -24.19 2.01
CA ALA A 70 11.75 -24.43 1.68
C ALA A 70 11.97 -25.85 1.12
N GLU A 71 11.28 -26.86 1.65
CA GLU A 71 11.36 -28.26 1.20
C GLU A 71 10.86 -28.44 -0.24
N LYS A 72 10.00 -27.52 -0.72
CA LYS A 72 9.41 -27.57 -2.08
C LYS A 72 10.20 -26.72 -3.08
N GLY A 73 11.27 -26.05 -2.65
CA GLY A 73 12.05 -25.11 -3.46
C GLY A 73 12.75 -25.74 -4.67
N SER A 74 12.89 -27.07 -4.73
CA SER A 74 13.47 -27.79 -5.86
C SER A 74 12.51 -27.99 -7.04
N ARG A 75 11.25 -27.55 -6.94
CA ARG A 75 10.20 -27.75 -7.96
C ARG A 75 9.59 -26.44 -8.42
N TYR A 76 9.32 -26.36 -9.72
CA TYR A 76 8.58 -25.23 -10.28
C TYR A 76 7.12 -25.21 -9.77
N PRO A 77 6.59 -24.03 -9.41
CA PRO A 77 5.30 -23.91 -8.70
C PRO A 77 4.05 -23.85 -9.62
N PHE A 78 4.03 -24.51 -10.78
CA PHE A 78 2.95 -24.40 -11.77
C PHE A 78 1.53 -24.42 -11.18
N ALA A 79 1.21 -25.49 -10.42
CA ALA A 79 -0.12 -25.61 -9.82
C ALA A 79 -0.37 -24.59 -8.71
N ARG A 80 0.68 -24.20 -7.97
CA ARG A 80 0.56 -23.27 -6.85
C ARG A 80 0.34 -21.81 -7.31
N VAL A 81 0.90 -21.44 -8.45
CA VAL A 81 0.64 -20.14 -9.10
C VAL A 81 -0.85 -20.00 -9.42
N GLU A 82 -1.49 -21.04 -9.95
CA GLU A 82 -2.93 -21.01 -10.26
C GLU A 82 -3.79 -20.95 -8.98
N VAL A 83 -3.38 -21.61 -7.89
CA VAL A 83 -4.05 -21.51 -6.60
C VAL A 83 -3.96 -20.07 -6.08
N LEU A 84 -2.77 -19.44 -6.16
CA LEU A 84 -2.60 -18.05 -5.76
C LEU A 84 -3.44 -17.10 -6.63
N ARG A 85 -3.46 -17.29 -7.96
CA ARG A 85 -4.27 -16.46 -8.87
C ARG A 85 -5.75 -16.51 -8.51
N LYS A 86 -6.28 -17.70 -8.19
CA LYS A 86 -7.67 -17.87 -7.72
C LYS A 86 -7.90 -17.16 -6.38
N ALA A 87 -6.97 -17.27 -5.43
CA ALA A 87 -7.07 -16.60 -4.14
C ALA A 87 -7.06 -15.06 -4.28
N VAL A 88 -6.20 -14.52 -5.15
CA VAL A 88 -6.19 -13.08 -5.47
C VAL A 88 -7.50 -12.65 -6.12
N ALA A 89 -8.02 -13.44 -7.07
CA ALA A 89 -9.31 -13.15 -7.71
C ALA A 89 -10.46 -13.12 -6.67
N GLN A 90 -10.49 -14.07 -5.76
CA GLN A 90 -11.45 -14.10 -4.66
C GLN A 90 -11.30 -12.89 -3.74
N TYR A 91 -10.08 -12.53 -3.35
CA TYR A 91 -9.78 -11.34 -2.55
C TYR A 91 -10.27 -10.05 -3.22
N MET A 92 -10.08 -9.93 -4.54
CA MET A 92 -10.55 -8.79 -5.33
C MET A 92 -12.05 -8.84 -5.64
N GLY A 93 -12.75 -9.96 -5.36
CA GLY A 93 -14.15 -10.15 -5.74
C GLY A 93 -14.36 -10.23 -7.27
N GLY A 94 -13.33 -10.65 -8.01
CA GLY A 94 -13.32 -10.71 -9.47
C GLY A 94 -13.11 -12.12 -10.01
N LYS A 95 -12.78 -12.23 -11.30
CA LYS A 95 -12.50 -13.49 -11.98
C LYS A 95 -11.00 -13.73 -12.10
N THR A 96 -10.59 -14.99 -12.20
CA THR A 96 -9.18 -15.40 -12.36
C THR A 96 -8.53 -14.75 -13.59
N ASP A 97 -9.26 -14.60 -14.68
CA ASP A 97 -8.78 -14.00 -15.93
C ASP A 97 -8.55 -12.47 -15.82
N ASN A 98 -9.05 -11.84 -14.76
CA ASN A 98 -8.77 -10.45 -14.44
C ASN A 98 -7.42 -10.25 -13.72
N ILE A 99 -6.71 -11.33 -13.34
CA ILE A 99 -5.51 -11.26 -12.52
C ILE A 99 -4.27 -11.57 -13.34
N LEU A 100 -3.29 -10.68 -13.26
CA LEU A 100 -1.92 -10.92 -13.69
C LEU A 100 -1.00 -10.81 -12.48
N LEU A 101 -0.47 -11.94 -12.02
CA LEU A 101 0.53 -11.97 -10.94
C LEU A 101 1.87 -11.41 -11.43
N THR A 102 2.60 -10.71 -10.56
CA THR A 102 3.87 -10.04 -10.88
C THR A 102 4.86 -10.10 -9.72
N HIS A 103 6.15 -9.86 -9.99
CA HIS A 103 7.22 -9.78 -8.99
C HIS A 103 7.21 -8.41 -8.28
N GLY A 104 6.16 -8.17 -7.49
CA GLY A 104 5.82 -6.88 -6.89
C GLY A 104 5.09 -5.96 -7.87
N SER A 105 4.48 -4.88 -7.35
CA SER A 105 3.80 -3.88 -8.19
C SER A 105 4.76 -3.14 -9.13
N ALA A 106 6.07 -3.08 -8.84
CA ALA A 106 7.06 -2.45 -9.73
C ALA A 106 7.10 -3.13 -11.12
N GLU A 107 7.04 -4.46 -11.18
CA GLU A 107 6.92 -5.16 -12.47
C GLU A 107 5.58 -4.89 -13.14
N ALA A 108 4.48 -4.83 -12.37
CA ALA A 108 3.16 -4.51 -12.90
C ALA A 108 3.12 -3.09 -13.48
N ILE A 109 3.73 -2.09 -12.81
CA ILE A 109 3.85 -0.71 -13.30
C ILE A 109 4.62 -0.71 -14.61
N ARG A 110 5.85 -1.29 -14.61
CA ARG A 110 6.70 -1.35 -15.80
C ARG A 110 5.97 -1.98 -16.98
N ALA A 111 5.44 -3.17 -16.80
CA ALA A 111 4.74 -3.92 -17.86
C ALA A 111 3.50 -3.18 -18.37
N SER A 112 2.75 -2.52 -17.50
CA SER A 112 1.58 -1.71 -17.89
C SER A 112 1.99 -0.53 -18.76
N ILE A 113 3.04 0.22 -18.40
CA ILE A 113 3.54 1.35 -19.18
C ILE A 113 4.08 0.87 -20.54
N GLU A 114 4.95 -0.15 -20.53
CA GLU A 114 5.59 -0.68 -21.76
C GLU A 114 4.58 -1.26 -22.75
N SER A 115 3.49 -1.85 -22.26
CA SER A 115 2.48 -2.48 -23.11
C SER A 115 1.70 -1.49 -24.01
N TYR A 116 1.78 -0.20 -23.72
CA TYR A 116 1.15 0.87 -24.52
C TYR A 116 2.18 1.74 -25.25
N LYS A 117 3.45 1.32 -25.30
CA LYS A 117 4.50 2.05 -26.03
C LYS A 117 4.21 2.09 -27.53
N THR A 118 4.07 3.30 -28.07
CA THR A 118 3.97 3.62 -29.51
C THR A 118 4.83 4.85 -29.78
N ALA A 119 4.99 5.20 -31.06
CA ALA A 119 5.79 6.37 -31.44
C ALA A 119 5.19 7.70 -30.97
N ASP A 120 3.87 7.75 -30.78
CA ASP A 120 3.10 8.94 -30.46
C ASP A 120 2.49 8.93 -29.04
N VAL A 121 2.93 8.01 -28.17
CA VAL A 121 2.43 7.91 -26.80
C VAL A 121 3.09 8.92 -25.85
N GLN A 122 2.28 9.49 -24.95
CA GLN A 122 2.77 10.17 -23.76
C GLN A 122 2.37 9.43 -22.48
N VAL A 123 3.18 9.56 -21.43
CA VAL A 123 2.80 9.20 -20.06
C VAL A 123 2.52 10.50 -19.30
N VAL A 124 1.31 10.61 -18.75
CA VAL A 124 0.88 11.77 -17.95
C VAL A 124 0.83 11.34 -16.48
N ALA A 125 1.55 12.03 -15.63
CA ALA A 125 1.59 11.75 -14.19
C ALA A 125 1.69 13.04 -13.37
N PRO A 126 1.26 13.04 -12.09
CA PRO A 126 1.58 14.14 -11.18
C PRO A 126 3.11 14.29 -11.05
N GLU A 127 3.58 15.54 -10.91
CA GLU A 127 5.01 15.82 -10.75
C GLU A 127 5.59 15.17 -9.49
N LEU A 128 4.81 15.18 -8.40
CA LEU A 128 5.19 14.59 -7.14
C LEU A 128 4.39 13.30 -6.88
N THR A 129 4.90 12.19 -7.41
CA THR A 129 4.32 10.85 -7.26
C THR A 129 5.41 9.78 -7.20
N TYR A 130 5.04 8.51 -7.03
CA TYR A 130 5.98 7.40 -7.11
C TYR A 130 6.50 7.25 -8.54
N SER A 131 7.83 7.30 -8.71
CA SER A 131 8.42 7.56 -10.02
C SER A 131 8.53 6.35 -10.96
N ASP A 132 8.31 5.12 -10.51
CA ASP A 132 8.53 3.91 -11.34
C ASP A 132 7.82 3.97 -12.71
N GLY A 133 6.61 4.55 -12.76
CA GLY A 133 5.88 4.71 -14.02
C GLY A 133 6.54 5.72 -14.96
N THR A 134 6.94 6.89 -14.45
CA THR A 134 7.63 7.92 -15.24
C THR A 134 9.04 7.50 -15.59
N ASP A 135 9.78 6.87 -14.67
CA ASP A 135 11.13 6.37 -14.91
C ASP A 135 11.13 5.26 -15.98
N THR A 136 10.10 4.41 -15.98
CA THR A 136 9.91 3.41 -17.04
C THR A 136 9.68 4.08 -18.39
N ALA A 137 8.83 5.11 -18.43
CA ALA A 137 8.55 5.83 -19.66
C ALA A 137 9.81 6.54 -20.20
N ASP A 138 10.56 7.25 -19.34
CA ASP A 138 11.80 7.93 -19.69
C ASP A 138 12.84 6.94 -20.25
N LYS A 139 13.06 5.79 -19.58
CA LYS A 139 13.98 4.73 -20.04
C LYS A 139 13.59 4.13 -21.38
N ASN A 140 12.30 4.12 -21.69
CA ASN A 140 11.76 3.63 -22.95
C ASN A 140 11.67 4.69 -24.06
N GLY A 141 12.14 5.93 -23.81
CA GLY A 141 12.08 7.03 -24.77
C GLY A 141 10.65 7.52 -25.06
N MET A 142 9.71 7.26 -24.16
CA MET A 142 8.35 7.77 -24.25
C MET A 142 8.30 9.20 -23.73
N LYS A 143 7.42 10.03 -24.29
CA LYS A 143 7.21 11.38 -23.75
C LYS A 143 6.59 11.30 -22.35
N VAL A 144 7.16 12.01 -21.39
CA VAL A 144 6.59 12.16 -20.04
C VAL A 144 6.08 13.59 -19.84
N THR A 145 4.82 13.73 -19.49
CA THR A 145 4.19 15.00 -19.11
C THR A 145 3.93 14.97 -17.60
N ARG A 146 4.80 15.65 -16.83
CA ARG A 146 4.66 15.82 -15.40
C ARG A 146 3.79 17.03 -15.11
N VAL A 147 2.65 16.82 -14.47
CA VAL A 147 1.67 17.88 -14.16
C VAL A 147 1.97 18.40 -12.75
N ALA A 148 2.16 19.71 -12.65
CA ALA A 148 2.44 20.36 -11.37
C ALA A 148 1.35 20.06 -10.32
N MET A 149 1.77 19.95 -9.06
CA MET A 149 0.85 19.76 -7.94
C MET A 149 0.11 21.06 -7.62
N GLY A 150 -1.06 20.94 -7.01
CA GLY A 150 -1.75 22.05 -6.37
C GLY A 150 -0.93 22.68 -5.23
N LYS A 151 -1.35 23.85 -4.75
CA LYS A 151 -0.62 24.59 -3.70
C LYS A 151 -0.50 23.83 -2.37
N ASP A 152 -1.40 22.92 -2.11
CA ASP A 152 -1.49 22.06 -0.94
C ASP A 152 -0.92 20.65 -1.21
N TRP A 153 -0.14 20.48 -2.26
CA TRP A 153 0.36 19.20 -2.74
C TRP A 153 -0.74 18.22 -3.17
N SER A 154 -1.94 18.71 -3.45
CA SER A 154 -3.00 17.91 -4.08
C SER A 154 -2.66 17.62 -5.55
N ILE A 155 -3.14 16.48 -6.06
CA ILE A 155 -3.06 16.16 -7.48
C ILE A 155 -4.13 16.96 -8.23
N ASP A 156 -3.70 17.75 -9.22
CA ASP A 156 -4.59 18.53 -10.07
C ASP A 156 -5.13 17.68 -11.24
N ILE A 157 -6.27 17.02 -11.00
CA ILE A 157 -6.93 16.19 -12.02
C ILE A 157 -7.37 17.04 -13.24
N ALA A 158 -7.76 18.29 -13.04
CA ALA A 158 -8.19 19.17 -14.14
C ALA A 158 -7.03 19.49 -15.09
N ALA A 159 -5.85 19.79 -14.53
CA ALA A 159 -4.63 20.00 -15.30
C ALA A 159 -4.18 18.69 -15.99
N MET A 160 -4.33 17.53 -15.37
CA MET A 160 -4.04 16.24 -16.00
C MET A 160 -5.00 15.97 -17.17
N LYS A 161 -6.29 16.23 -17.01
CA LYS A 161 -7.30 16.16 -18.10
C LYS A 161 -6.89 17.05 -19.28
N LYS A 162 -6.46 18.29 -19.00
CA LYS A 162 -5.97 19.23 -20.02
C LYS A 162 -4.74 18.70 -20.74
N ALA A 163 -3.75 18.12 -20.02
CA ALA A 163 -2.58 17.53 -20.62
C ALA A 163 -2.92 16.37 -21.58
N VAL A 164 -3.88 15.51 -21.20
CA VAL A 164 -4.38 14.43 -22.05
C VAL A 164 -5.10 14.97 -23.27
N SER A 165 -6.05 15.90 -23.10
CA SER A 165 -6.89 16.41 -24.20
C SER A 165 -6.11 17.25 -25.22
N SER A 166 -5.02 17.89 -24.82
CA SER A 166 -4.17 18.68 -25.72
C SER A 166 -3.17 17.83 -26.54
N TRP A 167 -3.02 16.55 -26.20
CA TRP A 167 -2.11 15.64 -26.91
C TRP A 167 -2.81 14.95 -28.07
N LYS A 168 -2.20 14.96 -29.26
CA LYS A 168 -2.79 14.34 -30.46
C LYS A 168 -2.61 12.82 -30.52
N GLY A 169 -1.61 12.28 -29.84
CA GLY A 169 -1.29 10.86 -29.77
C GLY A 169 -2.05 10.11 -28.69
N SER A 170 -1.57 8.95 -28.31
CA SER A 170 -2.10 8.13 -27.22
C SER A 170 -1.59 8.62 -25.87
N SER A 171 -2.34 8.38 -24.79
CA SER A 171 -1.94 8.75 -23.43
C SER A 171 -2.05 7.58 -22.48
N VAL A 172 -1.00 7.38 -21.68
CA VAL A 172 -1.05 6.55 -20.48
C VAL A 172 -1.07 7.48 -19.27
N VAL A 173 -2.16 7.48 -18.51
CA VAL A 173 -2.27 8.24 -17.27
C VAL A 173 -1.80 7.35 -16.14
N TYR A 174 -0.65 7.67 -15.55
CA TYR A 174 -0.12 6.97 -14.38
C TYR A 174 -0.54 7.70 -13.11
N PHE A 175 -1.28 7.01 -12.26
CA PHE A 175 -1.93 7.58 -11.11
C PHE A 175 -1.68 6.71 -9.86
N VAL A 176 -1.12 7.28 -8.80
CA VAL A 176 -0.90 6.59 -7.53
C VAL A 176 -1.92 7.09 -6.51
N ASN A 177 -2.79 6.21 -6.01
CA ASN A 177 -3.87 6.59 -5.11
C ASN A 177 -4.20 5.50 -4.08
N PRO A 178 -3.84 5.70 -2.81
CA PRO A 178 -3.21 6.87 -2.18
C PRO A 178 -1.83 7.20 -2.71
N ASN A 179 -1.50 8.51 -2.81
CA ASN A 179 -0.26 8.95 -3.44
C ASN A 179 0.97 8.80 -2.53
N ASN A 180 2.10 8.52 -3.14
CA ASN A 180 3.42 8.51 -2.51
C ASN A 180 4.29 9.55 -3.21
N PRO A 181 4.81 10.61 -2.54
CA PRO A 181 5.02 10.69 -1.08
C PRO A 181 3.96 11.46 -0.29
N THR A 182 2.92 12.04 -0.90
CA THR A 182 1.99 12.95 -0.21
C THR A 182 1.07 12.25 0.79
N SER A 183 0.93 10.93 0.73
CA SER A 183 0.06 10.11 1.58
C SER A 183 -1.46 10.35 1.44
N THR A 184 -1.85 11.23 0.54
CA THR A 184 -3.24 11.67 0.34
C THR A 184 -3.97 10.83 -0.71
N ILE A 185 -5.30 10.85 -0.66
CA ILE A 185 -6.18 10.36 -1.72
C ILE A 185 -6.73 11.53 -2.52
N VAL A 186 -7.14 11.26 -3.74
CA VAL A 186 -7.90 12.22 -4.55
C VAL A 186 -9.40 12.00 -4.37
N ASN A 187 -10.20 12.96 -4.85
CA ASN A 187 -11.64 12.77 -4.97
C ASN A 187 -11.93 11.56 -5.89
N SER A 188 -12.41 10.47 -5.28
CA SER A 188 -12.66 9.22 -5.99
C SER A 188 -13.71 9.36 -7.09
N THR A 189 -14.75 10.17 -6.87
CA THR A 189 -15.78 10.40 -7.88
C THR A 189 -15.19 11.09 -9.10
N GLU A 190 -14.38 12.14 -8.89
CA GLU A 190 -13.76 12.86 -10.01
C GLU A 190 -12.81 11.98 -10.83
N LEU A 191 -12.02 11.13 -10.16
CA LEU A 191 -11.12 10.20 -10.84
C LEU A 191 -11.90 9.13 -11.61
N LEU A 192 -12.89 8.50 -10.97
CA LEU A 192 -13.68 7.44 -11.58
C LEU A 192 -14.52 7.95 -12.76
N ASP A 193 -15.11 9.14 -12.64
CA ASP A 193 -15.86 9.78 -13.73
C ASP A 193 -14.95 10.09 -14.93
N TRP A 194 -13.70 10.52 -14.65
CA TRP A 194 -12.73 10.75 -15.72
C TRP A 194 -12.38 9.45 -16.45
N ILE A 195 -12.09 8.38 -15.74
CA ILE A 195 -11.81 7.06 -16.33
C ILE A 195 -13.05 6.57 -17.12
N ALA A 196 -14.25 6.71 -16.52
CA ALA A 196 -15.50 6.27 -17.11
C ALA A 196 -15.90 7.06 -18.37
N SER A 197 -15.44 8.31 -18.50
CA SER A 197 -15.66 9.12 -19.70
C SER A 197 -14.92 8.57 -20.94
N ARG A 198 -14.03 7.58 -20.76
CA ARG A 198 -13.27 6.92 -21.83
C ARG A 198 -12.61 7.92 -22.79
N PRO A 199 -11.69 8.81 -22.31
CA PRO A 199 -11.02 9.75 -23.19
C PRO A 199 -10.33 9.00 -24.34
N ALA A 200 -10.47 9.53 -25.55
CA ALA A 200 -9.97 8.86 -26.75
C ALA A 200 -8.48 8.48 -26.61
N ARG A 201 -8.13 7.25 -26.97
CA ARG A 201 -6.76 6.71 -26.94
C ARG A 201 -6.06 6.86 -25.61
N THR A 202 -6.82 6.79 -24.50
CA THR A 202 -6.28 6.96 -23.15
C THR A 202 -6.51 5.71 -22.32
N VAL A 203 -5.44 5.26 -21.62
CA VAL A 203 -5.49 4.20 -20.62
C VAL A 203 -4.99 4.74 -19.29
N PHE A 204 -5.59 4.25 -18.20
CA PHE A 204 -5.25 4.62 -16.84
C PHE A 204 -4.55 3.45 -16.14
N VAL A 205 -3.37 3.69 -15.60
CA VAL A 205 -2.65 2.78 -14.72
C VAL A 205 -2.76 3.36 -13.31
N VAL A 206 -3.61 2.75 -12.48
CA VAL A 206 -3.92 3.22 -11.12
C VAL A 206 -3.21 2.32 -10.12
N ASP A 207 -2.14 2.83 -9.53
CA ASP A 207 -1.39 2.13 -8.47
C ASP A 207 -2.07 2.37 -7.13
N GLU A 208 -2.68 1.33 -6.59
CA GLU A 208 -3.40 1.31 -5.32
C GLU A 208 -2.64 0.53 -4.25
N ALA A 209 -1.31 0.62 -4.23
CA ALA A 209 -0.46 -0.12 -3.29
C ALA A 209 -0.78 0.12 -1.79
N TYR A 210 -1.46 1.21 -1.47
CA TYR A 210 -1.80 1.59 -0.10
C TYR A 210 -3.32 1.54 0.19
N ALA A 211 -4.13 1.05 -0.73
CA ALA A 211 -5.59 1.10 -0.62
C ALA A 211 -6.15 0.40 0.64
N GLU A 212 -5.47 -0.64 1.13
CA GLU A 212 -5.89 -1.36 2.33
C GLU A 212 -5.71 -0.57 3.64
N PHE A 213 -4.90 0.51 3.62
CA PHE A 213 -4.71 1.40 4.78
C PHE A 213 -5.70 2.55 4.85
N VAL A 214 -6.46 2.79 3.77
CA VAL A 214 -7.38 3.92 3.70
C VAL A 214 -8.49 3.77 4.72
N ALA A 215 -8.66 4.79 5.55
CA ALA A 215 -9.73 4.88 6.54
C ALA A 215 -10.87 5.82 6.09
N ASP A 216 -10.62 6.67 5.09
CA ASP A 216 -11.61 7.60 4.56
C ASP A 216 -12.71 6.85 3.80
N PRO A 217 -13.99 6.92 4.25
CA PRO A 217 -15.10 6.19 3.63
C PRO A 217 -15.46 6.70 2.24
N THR A 218 -14.95 7.85 1.83
CA THR A 218 -15.18 8.41 0.47
C THR A 218 -14.29 7.77 -0.58
N PHE A 219 -13.24 7.06 -0.16
CA PHE A 219 -12.35 6.35 -1.09
C PHE A 219 -13.08 5.22 -1.80
N LYS A 220 -13.00 5.24 -3.13
CA LYS A 220 -13.49 4.16 -3.99
C LYS A 220 -12.35 3.72 -4.90
N SER A 221 -12.07 2.43 -4.91
CA SER A 221 -11.06 1.83 -5.78
C SER A 221 -11.50 1.87 -7.24
N ALA A 222 -10.57 2.13 -8.15
CA ALA A 222 -10.78 2.04 -9.59
C ALA A 222 -11.11 0.61 -10.07
N LYS A 223 -10.97 -0.42 -9.21
CA LYS A 223 -11.42 -1.78 -9.50
C LYS A 223 -12.89 -1.85 -9.90
N THR A 224 -13.74 -0.96 -9.37
CA THR A 224 -15.18 -0.93 -9.70
C THR A 224 -15.43 -0.73 -11.19
N LEU A 225 -14.55 -0.01 -11.89
CA LEU A 225 -14.63 0.16 -13.33
C LEU A 225 -14.15 -1.09 -14.10
N VAL A 226 -13.14 -1.79 -13.57
CA VAL A 226 -12.73 -3.10 -14.11
C VAL A 226 -13.89 -4.10 -14.00
N ASP A 227 -14.55 -4.14 -12.83
CA ASP A 227 -15.71 -5.00 -12.59
C ASP A 227 -16.88 -4.67 -13.54
N ALA A 228 -17.01 -3.39 -13.90
CA ALA A 228 -17.99 -2.91 -14.90
C ALA A 228 -17.55 -3.12 -16.37
N GLY A 229 -16.39 -3.76 -16.61
CA GLY A 229 -15.92 -4.12 -17.95
C GLY A 229 -15.18 -3.02 -18.70
N PHE A 230 -14.66 -2.00 -18.02
CA PHE A 230 -13.87 -0.94 -18.67
C PHE A 230 -12.48 -1.46 -19.04
N GLU A 231 -12.12 -1.38 -20.33
CA GLU A 231 -10.83 -1.84 -20.86
C GLU A 231 -9.70 -0.83 -20.68
N ASN A 232 -10.03 0.43 -20.42
CA ASN A 232 -9.10 1.55 -20.34
C ASN A 232 -8.54 1.78 -18.93
N VAL A 233 -8.63 0.81 -18.01
CA VAL A 233 -8.13 0.92 -16.66
C VAL A 233 -7.42 -0.36 -16.21
N ILE A 234 -6.26 -0.18 -15.57
CA ILE A 234 -5.46 -1.23 -14.92
C ILE A 234 -5.25 -0.79 -13.48
N VAL A 235 -5.70 -1.61 -12.54
CA VAL A 235 -5.46 -1.39 -11.10
C VAL A 235 -4.29 -2.25 -10.65
N LEU A 236 -3.33 -1.65 -9.95
CA LEU A 236 -2.16 -2.35 -9.45
C LEU A 236 -2.24 -2.47 -7.93
N ARG A 237 -1.87 -3.63 -7.41
CA ARG A 237 -1.81 -3.95 -5.98
C ARG A 237 -0.52 -4.69 -5.62
N THR A 238 -0.17 -4.67 -4.35
CA THR A 238 1.08 -5.27 -3.88
C THR A 238 0.88 -5.98 -2.54
N PHE A 239 1.64 -7.05 -2.33
CA PHE A 239 1.78 -7.68 -1.01
C PHE A 239 2.83 -6.99 -0.13
N SER A 240 3.57 -6.02 -0.67
CA SER A 240 4.67 -5.35 0.03
C SER A 240 4.24 -4.50 1.22
N LYS A 241 2.98 -4.05 1.29
CA LYS A 241 2.53 -3.03 2.24
C LYS A 241 1.69 -3.64 3.37
N ILE A 242 0.37 -3.76 3.22
CA ILE A 242 -0.49 -4.26 4.31
C ILE A 242 -0.14 -5.70 4.73
N PHE A 243 0.28 -6.54 3.77
CA PHE A 243 0.66 -7.93 4.02
C PHE A 243 2.10 -8.12 4.52
N ALA A 244 2.86 -7.03 4.71
CA ALA A 244 4.23 -7.04 5.21
C ALA A 244 5.23 -7.94 4.42
N MET A 245 5.00 -8.13 3.11
CA MET A 245 5.75 -9.04 2.26
C MET A 245 6.69 -8.32 1.28
N ALA A 246 7.24 -7.16 1.66
CA ALA A 246 8.07 -6.35 0.75
C ALA A 246 9.25 -7.14 0.14
N GLY A 247 9.94 -7.95 0.94
CA GLY A 247 11.06 -8.80 0.50
C GLY A 247 10.63 -10.03 -0.32
N MET A 248 9.36 -10.44 -0.29
CA MET A 248 8.85 -11.60 -1.02
C MET A 248 8.59 -11.30 -2.49
N ARG A 249 8.57 -10.02 -2.90
CA ARG A 249 8.42 -9.57 -4.28
C ARG A 249 7.17 -10.11 -4.97
N LEU A 250 6.01 -9.88 -4.40
CA LEU A 250 4.73 -10.30 -4.96
C LEU A 250 3.76 -9.11 -5.11
N GLY A 251 3.08 -9.06 -6.23
CA GLY A 251 2.05 -8.08 -6.56
C GLY A 251 1.18 -8.59 -7.70
N PHE A 252 0.26 -7.76 -8.16
CA PHE A 252 -0.59 -8.12 -9.29
C PHE A 252 -1.21 -6.90 -9.97
N ALA A 253 -1.58 -7.08 -11.24
CA ALA A 253 -2.47 -6.19 -11.96
C ALA A 253 -3.87 -6.80 -12.01
N TYR A 254 -4.88 -5.93 -11.92
CA TYR A 254 -6.29 -6.23 -12.04
C TYR A 254 -6.90 -5.42 -13.19
N ALA A 255 -7.33 -6.09 -14.24
CA ALA A 255 -7.93 -5.47 -15.42
C ALA A 255 -8.85 -6.46 -16.14
N VAL A 256 -9.57 -6.04 -17.16
CA VAL A 256 -10.34 -6.97 -18.00
C VAL A 256 -9.41 -7.92 -18.79
N PRO A 257 -9.87 -9.12 -19.18
CA PRO A 257 -9.00 -10.14 -19.79
C PRO A 257 -8.23 -9.67 -21.03
N ALA A 258 -8.83 -8.84 -21.89
CA ALA A 258 -8.15 -8.30 -23.07
C ALA A 258 -6.95 -7.40 -22.69
N THR A 259 -7.11 -6.57 -21.65
CA THR A 259 -6.05 -5.71 -21.11
C THR A 259 -4.98 -6.54 -20.40
N ILE A 260 -5.37 -7.56 -19.62
CA ILE A 260 -4.42 -8.51 -19.00
C ILE A 260 -3.58 -9.21 -20.07
N ALA A 261 -4.19 -9.70 -21.14
CA ALA A 261 -3.48 -10.36 -22.24
C ALA A 261 -2.43 -9.45 -22.93
N ARG A 262 -2.70 -8.13 -22.98
CA ARG A 262 -1.75 -7.13 -23.48
C ARG A 262 -0.56 -6.98 -22.53
N VAL A 263 -0.81 -6.72 -21.24
CA VAL A 263 0.22 -6.46 -20.23
C VAL A 263 1.09 -7.70 -19.99
N LYS A 264 0.49 -8.90 -20.03
CA LYS A 264 1.17 -10.20 -19.83
C LYS A 264 2.37 -10.41 -20.76
N LYS A 265 2.39 -9.79 -21.94
CA LYS A 265 3.52 -9.89 -22.88
C LYS A 265 4.80 -9.20 -22.39
N HIS A 266 4.69 -8.38 -21.32
CA HIS A 266 5.76 -7.56 -20.78
C HIS A 266 6.17 -7.97 -19.35
N VAL A 267 5.64 -9.05 -18.81
CA VAL A 267 6.03 -9.61 -17.51
C VAL A 267 6.83 -10.90 -17.67
N ALA A 268 7.59 -11.24 -16.63
CA ALA A 268 8.22 -12.53 -16.52
C ALA A 268 7.16 -13.65 -16.43
N TYR A 269 7.56 -14.89 -16.77
CA TYR A 269 6.64 -16.02 -16.66
C TYR A 269 6.22 -16.26 -15.20
N ASP A 270 4.94 -16.56 -14.98
CA ASP A 270 4.36 -16.82 -13.66
C ASP A 270 5.11 -17.90 -12.87
N ILE A 271 5.67 -18.90 -13.56
CA ILE A 271 6.45 -19.98 -12.96
C ILE A 271 7.77 -19.51 -12.30
N MET A 272 8.19 -18.27 -12.56
CA MET A 272 9.36 -17.67 -11.93
C MET A 272 9.07 -17.14 -10.50
N MET A 273 7.83 -17.19 -10.03
CA MET A 273 7.49 -16.82 -8.67
C MET A 273 8.05 -17.82 -7.67
N SER A 274 8.63 -17.32 -6.59
CA SER A 274 9.20 -18.20 -5.58
C SER A 274 8.11 -18.94 -4.80
N VAL A 275 8.31 -20.23 -4.54
CA VAL A 275 7.38 -21.04 -3.74
C VAL A 275 7.11 -20.41 -2.36
N PRO A 276 8.13 -19.94 -1.59
CA PRO A 276 7.89 -19.28 -0.33
C PRO A 276 6.99 -18.06 -0.41
N ALA A 277 7.12 -17.22 -1.46
CA ALA A 277 6.26 -16.05 -1.63
C ALA A 277 4.80 -16.44 -1.90
N ILE A 278 4.57 -17.47 -2.71
CA ILE A 278 3.22 -18.00 -2.99
C ILE A 278 2.57 -18.52 -1.71
N GLU A 279 3.28 -19.36 -0.94
CA GLU A 279 2.73 -19.97 0.27
C GLU A 279 2.49 -18.91 1.36
N ALA A 280 3.38 -17.91 1.49
CA ALA A 280 3.16 -16.78 2.39
C ALA A 280 1.90 -16.01 2.03
N ALA A 281 1.70 -15.66 0.76
CA ALA A 281 0.52 -14.91 0.32
C ALA A 281 -0.78 -15.67 0.57
N LEU A 282 -0.79 -16.98 0.32
CA LEU A 282 -1.95 -17.83 0.61
C LEU A 282 -2.25 -17.88 2.10
N ALA A 283 -1.22 -17.91 2.95
CA ALA A 283 -1.38 -17.86 4.41
C ALA A 283 -1.89 -16.50 4.90
N GLU A 284 -1.43 -15.39 4.30
CA GLU A 284 -1.93 -14.03 4.62
C GLU A 284 -3.41 -13.89 4.26
N PHE A 285 -3.87 -14.40 3.12
CA PHE A 285 -5.28 -14.39 2.76
C PHE A 285 -6.16 -15.25 3.69
N ALA A 286 -5.58 -16.28 4.27
CA ALA A 286 -6.28 -17.13 5.25
C ALA A 286 -6.32 -16.52 6.66
N ASP A 287 -5.61 -15.40 6.91
CA ASP A 287 -5.58 -14.70 8.21
C ASP A 287 -6.11 -13.26 8.11
N PRO A 288 -7.42 -13.06 7.92
CA PRO A 288 -8.00 -11.70 7.86
C PRO A 288 -7.86 -10.93 9.17
N ALA A 289 -7.66 -11.63 10.30
CA ALA A 289 -7.44 -11.00 11.59
C ALA A 289 -6.09 -10.25 11.63
N PHE A 290 -5.06 -10.78 10.96
CA PHE A 290 -3.78 -10.08 10.85
C PHE A 290 -3.90 -8.79 10.04
N LEU A 291 -4.68 -8.77 8.96
CA LEU A 291 -4.91 -7.55 8.18
C LEU A 291 -5.63 -6.47 8.99
N THR A 292 -6.61 -6.88 9.81
CA THR A 292 -7.29 -5.95 10.72
C THR A 292 -6.32 -5.41 11.76
N TYR A 293 -5.56 -6.27 12.41
CA TYR A 293 -4.53 -5.88 13.37
C TYR A 293 -3.48 -4.92 12.75
N SER A 294 -3.04 -5.21 11.53
CA SER A 294 -2.08 -4.35 10.81
C SER A 294 -2.64 -2.94 10.57
N ARG A 295 -3.92 -2.82 10.20
CA ARG A 295 -4.60 -1.52 10.04
C ARG A 295 -4.70 -0.77 11.36
N GLU A 296 -5.08 -1.46 12.44
CA GLU A 296 -5.23 -0.87 13.78
C GLU A 296 -3.90 -0.33 14.29
N GLN A 297 -2.82 -1.11 14.18
CA GLN A 297 -1.47 -0.69 14.58
C GLN A 297 -0.98 0.51 13.77
N ASN A 298 -1.23 0.51 12.46
CA ASN A 298 -0.91 1.65 11.60
C ASN A 298 -1.72 2.91 11.98
N ALA A 299 -3.00 2.76 12.30
CA ALA A 299 -3.86 3.87 12.71
C ALA A 299 -3.41 4.46 14.05
N GLU A 300 -3.04 3.62 15.02
CA GLU A 300 -2.51 4.03 16.32
C GLU A 300 -1.18 4.78 16.16
N ALA A 301 -0.23 4.22 15.39
CA ALA A 301 1.05 4.86 15.09
C ALA A 301 0.85 6.24 14.41
N ARG A 302 -0.08 6.32 13.46
CA ARG A 302 -0.42 7.58 12.80
C ARG A 302 -0.95 8.61 13.79
N THR A 303 -1.86 8.21 14.68
CA THR A 303 -2.41 9.11 15.73
C THR A 303 -1.32 9.62 16.66
N ILE A 304 -0.38 8.77 17.10
CA ILE A 304 0.77 9.17 17.92
C ILE A 304 1.61 10.23 17.20
N LEU A 305 1.94 10.00 15.93
CA LEU A 305 2.77 10.94 15.18
C LEU A 305 2.04 12.26 14.92
N THR A 306 0.81 12.22 14.42
CA THR A 306 0.08 13.45 14.06
C THR A 306 -0.22 14.31 15.27
N ALA A 307 -0.60 13.72 16.41
CA ALA A 307 -0.79 14.44 17.65
C ALA A 307 0.50 15.15 18.15
N ALA A 308 1.66 14.56 17.89
CA ALA A 308 2.94 15.20 18.19
C ALA A 308 3.26 16.34 17.21
N LEU A 309 2.99 16.16 15.93
CA LEU A 309 3.18 17.19 14.91
C LEU A 309 2.30 18.42 15.20
N ASP A 310 1.04 18.21 15.61
CA ASP A 310 0.12 19.28 16.03
C ASP A 310 0.70 20.07 17.22
N LYS A 311 1.18 19.39 18.27
CA LYS A 311 1.80 20.04 19.44
C LYS A 311 3.07 20.82 19.07
N LEU A 312 3.83 20.33 18.08
CA LEU A 312 5.05 20.99 17.61
C LEU A 312 4.78 22.08 16.56
N GLY A 313 3.54 22.26 16.09
CA GLY A 313 3.21 23.19 15.01
C GLY A 313 3.86 22.84 13.68
N ILE A 314 4.12 21.55 13.44
CA ILE A 314 4.68 21.03 12.19
C ILE A 314 3.52 20.64 11.27
N ALA A 315 3.39 21.31 10.14
CA ALA A 315 2.36 20.99 9.15
C ALA A 315 2.62 19.63 8.50
N TYR A 316 1.56 18.89 8.22
CA TYR A 316 1.60 17.61 7.52
C TYR A 316 0.35 17.42 6.65
N LEU A 317 0.41 16.49 5.69
CA LEU A 317 -0.73 16.14 4.87
C LEU A 317 -1.55 15.02 5.52
N PRO A 318 -2.90 15.00 5.35
CA PRO A 318 -3.78 13.98 5.94
C PRO A 318 -3.48 12.60 5.34
N SER A 319 -2.84 11.74 6.11
CA SER A 319 -2.36 10.45 5.61
C SER A 319 -3.44 9.37 5.55
N GLN A 320 -3.51 8.70 4.41
CA GLN A 320 -4.29 7.49 4.14
C GLN A 320 -3.39 6.27 3.83
N THR A 321 -2.13 6.32 4.30
CA THR A 321 -1.10 5.30 4.02
C THR A 321 -0.43 4.82 5.32
N ASN A 322 0.66 4.08 5.21
CA ASN A 322 1.55 3.73 6.31
C ASN A 322 2.75 4.68 6.44
N PHE A 323 2.59 5.94 6.06
CA PHE A 323 3.59 7.01 6.24
C PHE A 323 2.89 8.37 6.32
N VAL A 324 3.61 9.36 6.85
CA VAL A 324 3.16 10.76 6.93
C VAL A 324 4.15 11.64 6.16
N PHE A 325 3.64 12.65 5.45
CA PHE A 325 4.43 13.66 4.76
C PHE A 325 4.32 14.98 5.53
N MET A 326 5.41 15.39 6.20
CA MET A 326 5.45 16.55 7.10
C MET A 326 6.42 17.62 6.62
N ASN A 327 6.11 18.90 6.87
CA ASN A 327 6.88 20.06 6.43
C ASN A 327 7.82 20.57 7.52
N LEU A 328 9.11 20.38 7.35
CA LEU A 328 10.14 20.87 8.26
C LEU A 328 10.39 22.39 8.14
N LYS A 329 9.84 23.06 7.11
CA LYS A 329 10.12 24.47 6.76
C LYS A 329 11.61 24.77 6.53
N ALA A 330 12.43 23.74 6.47
CA ALA A 330 13.87 23.78 6.27
C ALA A 330 14.30 22.62 5.35
N PRO A 331 15.46 22.68 4.70
CA PRO A 331 15.96 21.57 3.88
C PRO A 331 16.03 20.26 4.67
N LEU A 332 15.58 19.15 4.03
CA LEU A 332 15.50 17.83 4.67
C LEU A 332 16.86 17.30 5.16
N LYS A 333 17.95 17.55 4.41
CA LYS A 333 19.23 16.90 4.66
C LYS A 333 19.76 17.07 6.10
N PRO A 334 19.83 18.27 6.70
CA PRO A 334 20.30 18.41 8.09
C PRO A 334 19.46 17.62 9.10
N PHE A 335 18.13 17.59 8.92
CA PHE A 335 17.24 16.80 9.77
C PHE A 335 17.49 15.30 9.61
N ALA A 336 17.59 14.81 8.37
CA ALA A 336 17.84 13.41 8.10
C ALA A 336 19.20 12.94 8.64
N ASP A 337 20.25 13.76 8.52
CA ASP A 337 21.58 13.45 9.05
C ASP A 337 21.54 13.35 10.60
N ARG A 338 20.84 14.22 11.29
CA ARG A 338 20.67 14.19 12.74
C ARG A 338 19.85 13.00 13.19
N MET A 339 18.76 12.65 12.49
CA MET A 339 17.98 11.44 12.77
C MET A 339 18.84 10.18 12.56
N LYS A 340 19.65 10.17 11.50
CA LYS A 340 20.59 9.05 11.24
C LYS A 340 21.62 8.90 12.34
N ALA A 341 22.11 9.98 12.95
CA ALA A 341 22.99 9.94 14.11
C ALA A 341 22.33 9.32 15.36
N GLU A 342 20.99 9.40 15.44
CA GLU A 342 20.17 8.71 16.45
C GLU A 342 19.74 7.30 16.01
N ALA A 343 20.38 6.75 14.97
CA ALA A 343 20.04 5.46 14.35
C ALA A 343 18.59 5.39 13.80
N ILE A 344 18.03 6.50 13.36
CA ILE A 344 16.69 6.58 12.75
C ILE A 344 16.83 7.02 11.30
N TRP A 345 16.35 6.23 10.36
CA TRP A 345 16.39 6.56 8.93
C TRP A 345 15.01 7.03 8.46
N VAL A 346 14.93 8.27 7.98
CA VAL A 346 13.72 8.86 7.39
C VAL A 346 13.79 8.89 5.87
N GLY A 347 12.69 9.24 5.20
CA GLY A 347 12.61 9.26 3.74
C GLY A 347 13.63 10.18 3.06
N ARG A 348 13.93 9.87 1.79
CA ARG A 348 14.79 10.67 0.92
C ARG A 348 14.15 12.01 0.54
N PRO A 349 14.89 12.96 -0.05
CA PRO A 349 14.30 14.15 -0.66
C PRO A 349 13.34 13.78 -1.81
N PHE A 350 12.27 14.55 -1.97
CA PHE A 350 11.27 14.42 -3.02
C PHE A 350 11.09 15.76 -3.73
N PRO A 351 11.93 16.09 -4.74
CA PRO A 351 11.71 17.31 -5.51
C PRO A 351 10.30 17.32 -6.17
N PRO A 352 9.61 18.48 -6.20
CA PRO A 352 10.08 19.80 -5.75
C PRO A 352 9.87 20.09 -4.25
N ALA A 353 9.34 19.16 -3.46
CA ALA A 353 8.99 19.31 -2.05
C ALA A 353 10.22 19.15 -1.12
N LEU A 354 11.26 19.93 -1.32
CA LEU A 354 12.58 19.75 -0.67
C LEU A 354 12.60 20.03 0.85
N THR A 355 11.58 20.71 1.37
CA THR A 355 11.41 20.97 2.83
C THR A 355 10.51 19.93 3.51
N TRP A 356 10.00 18.98 2.75
CA TRP A 356 9.10 17.95 3.26
C TRP A 356 9.84 16.64 3.51
N CYS A 357 9.48 16.00 4.62
CA CYS A 357 9.99 14.70 5.02
C CYS A 357 8.87 13.66 4.98
N ARG A 358 9.09 12.55 4.27
CA ARG A 358 8.23 11.37 4.37
C ARG A 358 8.77 10.48 5.49
N VAL A 359 7.92 10.19 6.47
CA VAL A 359 8.24 9.31 7.59
C VAL A 359 7.31 8.10 7.53
N SER A 360 7.87 6.91 7.35
CA SER A 360 7.10 5.65 7.47
C SER A 360 6.63 5.47 8.91
N LEU A 361 5.44 4.90 9.09
CA LEU A 361 4.94 4.58 10.41
C LEU A 361 5.59 3.26 10.88
N GLY A 362 6.29 3.32 12.00
CA GLY A 362 6.73 2.16 12.75
C GLY A 362 5.58 1.53 13.52
N THR A 363 5.88 0.55 14.37
CA THR A 363 4.94 0.14 15.43
C THR A 363 4.59 1.35 16.31
N PRO A 364 3.49 1.33 17.08
CA PRO A 364 3.20 2.41 18.03
C PRO A 364 4.38 2.78 18.93
N ALA A 365 5.13 1.79 19.42
CA ALA A 365 6.31 2.01 20.27
C ALA A 365 7.48 2.66 19.51
N GLU A 366 7.79 2.21 18.30
CA GLU A 366 8.80 2.80 17.42
C GLU A 366 8.44 4.23 17.03
N THR A 367 7.16 4.48 16.73
CA THR A 367 6.65 5.81 16.40
C THR A 367 6.73 6.74 17.62
N ALA A 368 6.39 6.25 18.82
CA ALA A 368 6.54 7.03 20.07
C ALA A 368 8.01 7.39 20.34
N TYR A 369 8.95 6.50 20.06
CA TYR A 369 10.38 6.79 20.16
C TYR A 369 10.82 7.87 19.16
N PHE A 370 10.38 7.77 17.90
CA PHE A 370 10.63 8.83 16.90
C PHE A 370 10.08 10.17 17.36
N VAL A 371 8.87 10.20 17.90
CA VAL A 371 8.23 11.39 18.44
C VAL A 371 9.04 11.99 19.60
N LYS A 372 9.54 11.16 20.52
CA LYS A 372 10.45 11.62 21.58
C LYS A 372 11.65 12.37 20.99
N LYS A 373 12.28 11.84 19.94
CA LYS A 373 13.40 12.50 19.25
C LYS A 373 12.99 13.78 18.54
N LEU A 374 11.78 13.87 18.01
CA LEU A 374 11.25 15.15 17.46
C LEU A 374 11.16 16.25 18.54
N PHE A 375 10.68 15.92 19.74
CA PHE A 375 10.63 16.88 20.84
C PHE A 375 12.03 17.32 21.28
N GLU A 376 12.97 16.37 21.44
CA GLU A 376 14.38 16.68 21.75
C GLU A 376 15.01 17.60 20.67
N PHE A 377 14.66 17.38 19.39
CA PHE A 377 15.15 18.22 18.29
C PHE A 377 14.52 19.63 18.31
N ARG A 378 13.25 19.73 18.70
CA ARG A 378 12.58 21.02 18.87
C ARG A 378 13.24 21.85 19.98
N GLU A 379 13.55 21.24 21.13
CA GLU A 379 14.25 21.91 22.24
C GLU A 379 15.63 22.44 21.84
N LYS A 380 16.30 21.73 20.89
CA LYS A 380 17.59 22.15 20.34
C LYS A 380 17.47 23.14 19.17
N GLY A 381 16.26 23.53 18.78
CA GLY A 381 16.03 24.38 17.60
C GLY A 381 16.40 23.72 16.25
N TRP A 382 16.30 22.42 16.15
CA TRP A 382 16.69 21.66 14.96
C TRP A 382 15.51 21.31 14.05
N VAL A 383 14.28 21.47 14.54
CA VAL A 383 13.02 21.24 13.82
C VAL A 383 11.92 22.19 14.31
#